data_07157f4f8f64d63d3d3aeebb0c809ba0
#
_entry.id   07157f4f8f64d63d3d3aeebb0c809ba0
#
_cell.length_a   1.000
_cell.length_b   1.000
_cell.length_c   1.000
_cell.angle_alpha   90.00
_cell.angle_beta   90.00
_cell.angle_gamma   90.00
#
_symmetry.space_group_name_H-M   'P 1'
#
loop_
_entity.id
_entity.type
_entity.pdbx_description
1 polymer ?
#
loop_
_entity_poly.entity_id
_entity_poly.type
_entity_poly.pdbx_seq_one_letter_code
_entity_poly.pdbx_strand_id
1 'polypeptide(L)'
;MSKLQENIAKAESFLARFKERGVLNRINGEDVSAADGSTFETISPVDLKPLATVARGKAADIDRAAKAAKAAFADWAAMPGDARKKLLHKIADAIVARAEEIAFVECMDTGQSLKFMAKAALRGAENFRFFADRAPEARDGKSIRAEGQVNLTTRVPIGPVGIITPWNTPFMLSTWKIAPALAAGCTIVHKPAEFSPLTARLLVEIAEEAGLPKGVWNLVNGLGEDAGRALTEHSLIKAIGFVGESRTGSMIMKQGADTLKRVHFELGGKNPVVVFADADLERAADAAVFMIYSLNGERCTSSSRLLVEESVYDKFTAIVAEKAKRIKVGHPLDPETVVGPLVHPVHEKKVLEYIQIGRSEGATLAAGGEKVNGPGGGCYVSPTLFTGANNQMRIAQEEIFGPVLTAIPFKDEADALALANDVQYGLTGYLWTSDVTRAFRFTDHLEAGMIWVNSENVRHLPTPFGGVKSSGIGRDGGDWSFDFYMETKNVAFRYRRCSRQGQIGGVDSVGGVAGRVGADQSGGAVCVAVANGERGVGGQRSVDHLAEPT
;
A
#
# COMPACT_ATOMS: atom_id res chain seq x y z
N MET A 1 8.01 -32.79 -20.49
CA MET A 1 7.66 -32.25 -19.16
C MET A 1 6.39 -31.43 -19.27
N SER A 2 5.48 -31.53 -18.31
CA SER A 2 4.31 -30.62 -18.30
C SER A 2 4.77 -29.20 -17.92
N LYS A 3 3.96 -28.19 -18.28
CA LYS A 3 4.28 -26.78 -17.91
C LYS A 3 4.43 -26.58 -16.39
N LEU A 4 3.63 -27.30 -15.62
CA LEU A 4 3.76 -27.31 -14.16
C LEU A 4 5.12 -27.86 -13.70
N GLN A 5 5.59 -28.97 -14.28
CA GLN A 5 6.90 -29.54 -13.92
C GLN A 5 8.06 -28.60 -14.26
N GLU A 6 7.99 -27.91 -15.40
CA GLU A 6 8.98 -26.87 -15.77
C GLU A 6 8.97 -25.73 -14.76
N ASN A 7 7.78 -25.27 -14.37
CA ASN A 7 7.63 -24.19 -13.41
C ASN A 7 8.12 -24.59 -12.00
N ILE A 8 7.86 -25.83 -11.56
CA ILE A 8 8.38 -26.34 -10.29
C ILE A 8 9.91 -26.36 -10.30
N ALA A 9 10.54 -26.94 -11.32
CA ALA A 9 12.00 -26.98 -11.42
C ALA A 9 12.62 -25.57 -11.41
N LYS A 10 11.95 -24.62 -12.05
CA LYS A 10 12.36 -23.20 -12.04
C LYS A 10 12.24 -22.56 -10.65
N ALA A 11 11.12 -22.77 -9.96
CA ALA A 11 10.95 -22.30 -8.59
C ALA A 11 12.02 -22.88 -7.65
N GLU A 12 12.31 -24.16 -7.77
CA GLU A 12 13.37 -24.83 -6.99
C GLU A 12 14.73 -24.16 -7.21
N SER A 13 15.06 -23.79 -8.45
CA SER A 13 16.32 -23.10 -8.75
C SER A 13 16.40 -21.72 -8.09
N PHE A 14 15.30 -20.95 -8.05
CA PHE A 14 15.25 -19.66 -7.35
C PHE A 14 15.28 -19.79 -5.83
N LEU A 15 14.68 -20.86 -5.30
CA LEU A 15 14.62 -21.12 -3.86
C LEU A 15 15.90 -21.74 -3.29
N ALA A 16 16.76 -22.34 -4.11
CA ALA A 16 17.98 -23.02 -3.68
C ALA A 16 18.85 -22.14 -2.77
N ARG A 17 19.04 -20.88 -3.14
CA ARG A 17 19.84 -19.93 -2.35
C ARG A 17 19.31 -19.70 -0.94
N PHE A 18 17.98 -19.70 -0.75
CA PHE A 18 17.36 -19.52 0.57
C PHE A 18 17.46 -20.79 1.43
N LYS A 19 17.39 -21.97 0.79
CA LYS A 19 17.60 -23.24 1.48
C LYS A 19 19.03 -23.41 1.96
N GLU A 20 20.01 -23.00 1.15
CA GLU A 20 21.44 -23.15 1.45
C GLU A 20 21.96 -22.15 2.46
N ARG A 21 21.55 -20.86 2.33
CA ARG A 21 22.13 -19.75 3.11
C ARG A 21 21.23 -19.26 4.24
N GLY A 22 19.97 -19.68 4.25
CA GLY A 22 18.93 -19.10 5.09
C GLY A 22 18.58 -17.65 4.68
N VAL A 23 17.74 -17.02 5.48
CA VAL A 23 17.31 -15.63 5.32
C VAL A 23 17.79 -14.85 6.56
N LEU A 24 18.88 -14.13 6.40
CA LEU A 24 19.45 -13.29 7.44
C LEU A 24 18.74 -11.91 7.49
N ASN A 25 18.89 -11.21 8.61
CA ASN A 25 18.56 -9.79 8.67
C ASN A 25 19.53 -9.01 7.77
N ARG A 26 19.05 -7.89 7.19
CA ARG A 26 19.89 -6.99 6.39
C ARG A 26 19.99 -5.65 7.10
N ILE A 27 21.11 -5.39 7.77
CA ILE A 27 21.32 -4.19 8.58
C ILE A 27 22.57 -3.46 8.11
N ASN A 28 22.44 -2.19 7.78
CA ASN A 28 23.53 -1.35 7.29
C ASN A 28 24.29 -1.94 6.10
N GLY A 29 23.53 -2.60 5.17
CA GLY A 29 24.12 -3.23 3.99
C GLY A 29 24.93 -4.51 4.29
N GLU A 30 24.69 -5.17 5.43
CA GLU A 30 25.34 -6.42 5.83
C GLU A 30 24.31 -7.49 6.19
N ASP A 31 24.59 -8.74 5.82
CA ASP A 31 23.81 -9.89 6.27
C ASP A 31 24.23 -10.27 7.68
N VAL A 32 23.26 -10.28 8.60
CA VAL A 32 23.54 -10.55 10.02
C VAL A 32 22.53 -11.54 10.60
N SER A 33 23.00 -12.49 11.38
CA SER A 33 22.14 -13.36 12.18
C SER A 33 21.41 -12.56 13.24
N ALA A 34 20.37 -13.13 13.84
CA ALA A 34 19.78 -12.56 15.06
C ALA A 34 20.86 -12.44 16.15
N ALA A 35 20.80 -11.40 16.97
CA ALA A 35 21.81 -11.10 17.99
C ALA A 35 22.00 -12.24 19.00
N ASP A 36 20.96 -13.03 19.26
CA ASP A 36 20.98 -14.20 20.14
C ASP A 36 21.10 -15.53 19.37
N GLY A 37 21.30 -15.48 18.05
CA GLY A 37 21.40 -16.66 17.18
C GLY A 37 20.09 -17.39 16.94
N SER A 38 18.95 -16.88 17.43
CA SER A 38 17.66 -17.55 17.25
C SER A 38 17.15 -17.49 15.80
N THR A 39 16.43 -18.54 15.39
CA THR A 39 15.86 -18.69 14.05
C THR A 39 14.43 -19.23 14.12
N PHE A 40 13.74 -19.17 12.99
CA PHE A 40 12.48 -19.87 12.74
C PHE A 40 12.49 -20.39 11.30
N GLU A 41 11.58 -21.28 10.97
CA GLU A 41 11.41 -21.78 9.61
C GLU A 41 10.24 -21.09 8.91
N THR A 42 10.41 -20.68 7.64
CA THR A 42 9.31 -20.45 6.74
C THR A 42 9.01 -21.72 5.96
N ILE A 43 7.72 -22.04 5.81
CA ILE A 43 7.27 -23.29 5.19
C ILE A 43 6.46 -22.99 3.93
N SER A 44 6.55 -23.87 2.94
CA SER A 44 5.68 -23.82 1.76
C SER A 44 4.25 -24.21 2.11
N PRO A 45 3.24 -23.40 1.78
CA PRO A 45 1.84 -23.81 1.95
C PRO A 45 1.40 -24.94 1.03
N VAL A 46 2.21 -25.27 0.01
CA VAL A 46 1.93 -26.32 -0.98
C VAL A 46 2.10 -27.72 -0.39
N ASP A 47 3.17 -27.94 0.38
CA ASP A 47 3.55 -29.27 0.88
C ASP A 47 4.04 -29.25 2.34
N LEU A 48 3.94 -28.10 3.00
CA LEU A 48 4.31 -27.85 4.41
C LEU A 48 5.80 -28.12 4.71
N LYS A 49 6.65 -28.19 3.68
CA LYS A 49 8.09 -28.36 3.86
C LYS A 49 8.78 -27.02 4.08
N PRO A 50 9.89 -27.01 4.84
CA PRO A 50 10.69 -25.81 5.01
C PRO A 50 11.20 -25.26 3.67
N LEU A 51 11.03 -23.95 3.47
CA LEU A 51 11.62 -23.19 2.37
C LEU A 51 12.97 -22.60 2.75
N ALA A 52 13.07 -22.12 3.98
CA ALA A 52 14.32 -21.55 4.51
C ALA A 52 14.29 -21.48 6.03
N THR A 53 15.50 -21.47 6.63
CA THR A 53 15.72 -21.02 8.00
C THR A 53 15.87 -19.51 7.99
N VAL A 54 15.14 -18.79 8.86
CA VAL A 54 15.07 -17.33 8.90
C VAL A 54 15.58 -16.82 10.24
N ALA A 55 16.39 -15.77 10.24
CA ALA A 55 16.84 -15.12 11.47
C ALA A 55 15.66 -14.57 12.27
N ARG A 56 15.55 -14.92 13.55
CA ARG A 56 14.50 -14.40 14.45
C ARG A 56 15.01 -13.16 15.18
N GLY A 57 15.02 -12.03 14.50
CA GLY A 57 15.40 -10.75 15.09
C GLY A 57 14.50 -10.35 16.24
N LYS A 58 15.08 -9.67 17.21
CA LYS A 58 14.44 -9.19 18.43
C LYS A 58 14.83 -7.73 18.71
N ALA A 59 14.59 -7.26 19.92
CA ALA A 59 14.82 -5.86 20.31
C ALA A 59 16.26 -5.36 20.03
N ALA A 60 17.28 -6.19 20.24
CA ALA A 60 18.66 -5.82 19.94
C ALA A 60 18.93 -5.61 18.44
N ASP A 61 18.31 -6.42 17.58
CA ASP A 61 18.43 -6.31 16.13
C ASP A 61 17.70 -5.07 15.62
N ILE A 62 16.51 -4.79 16.18
CA ILE A 62 15.75 -3.58 15.88
C ILE A 62 16.52 -2.33 16.32
N ASP A 63 17.11 -2.31 17.49
CA ASP A 63 17.95 -1.20 17.97
C ASP A 63 19.14 -0.96 17.04
N ARG A 64 19.84 -2.02 16.61
CA ARG A 64 20.92 -1.93 15.62
C ARG A 64 20.44 -1.35 14.30
N ALA A 65 19.30 -1.83 13.78
CA ALA A 65 18.71 -1.35 12.53
C ALA A 65 18.23 0.11 12.62
N ALA A 66 17.60 0.49 13.74
CA ALA A 66 17.14 1.85 13.99
C ALA A 66 18.31 2.85 14.11
N LYS A 67 19.41 2.46 14.74
CA LYS A 67 20.65 3.26 14.79
C LYS A 67 21.28 3.41 13.41
N ALA A 68 21.33 2.36 12.60
CA ALA A 68 21.81 2.41 11.21
C ALA A 68 20.93 3.35 10.35
N ALA A 69 19.60 3.22 10.45
CA ALA A 69 18.67 4.11 9.77
C ALA A 69 18.84 5.57 10.21
N LYS A 70 19.05 5.82 11.51
CA LYS A 70 19.29 7.17 12.03
C LYS A 70 20.60 7.77 11.52
N ALA A 71 21.66 6.97 11.45
CA ALA A 71 22.97 7.41 10.95
C ALA A 71 22.92 7.80 9.46
N ALA A 72 22.21 7.00 8.63
CA ALA A 72 22.07 7.26 7.20
C ALA A 72 21.07 8.40 6.87
N PHE A 73 20.25 8.81 7.83
CA PHE A 73 19.12 9.71 7.56
C PHE A 73 19.54 11.09 7.04
N ALA A 74 20.55 11.72 7.63
CA ALA A 74 20.93 13.09 7.28
C ALA A 74 21.35 13.20 5.80
N ASP A 75 22.22 12.30 5.34
CA ASP A 75 22.73 12.29 3.98
C ASP A 75 21.62 11.91 2.98
N TRP A 76 20.79 10.92 3.31
CA TRP A 76 19.66 10.52 2.47
C TRP A 76 18.62 11.64 2.34
N ALA A 77 18.25 12.28 3.44
CA ALA A 77 17.35 13.41 3.46
C ALA A 77 17.90 14.63 2.71
N ALA A 78 19.20 14.87 2.74
CA ALA A 78 19.86 15.96 2.03
C ALA A 78 20.02 15.71 0.53
N MET A 79 19.92 14.43 0.07
CA MET A 79 20.05 14.10 -1.35
C MET A 79 19.00 14.86 -2.17
N PRO A 80 19.40 15.52 -3.30
CA PRO A 80 18.47 16.22 -4.20
C PRO A 80 17.36 15.28 -4.70
N GLY A 81 16.14 15.79 -4.86
CA GLY A 81 14.99 15.03 -5.34
C GLY A 81 15.24 14.34 -6.69
N ASP A 82 15.91 15.02 -7.61
CA ASP A 82 16.29 14.45 -8.92
C ASP A 82 17.28 13.29 -8.81
N ALA A 83 18.19 13.32 -7.83
CA ALA A 83 19.10 12.22 -7.58
C ALA A 83 18.35 11.00 -7.01
N ARG A 84 17.43 11.22 -6.05
CA ARG A 84 16.54 10.16 -5.55
C ARG A 84 15.65 9.61 -6.67
N LYS A 85 15.06 10.47 -7.51
CA LYS A 85 14.28 10.06 -8.69
C LYS A 85 15.05 9.06 -9.55
N LYS A 86 16.28 9.41 -9.96
CA LYS A 86 17.12 8.54 -10.80
C LYS A 86 17.40 7.19 -10.14
N LEU A 87 17.66 7.19 -8.83
CA LEU A 87 17.94 5.95 -8.09
C LEU A 87 16.69 5.07 -7.97
N LEU A 88 15.52 5.65 -7.64
CA LEU A 88 14.27 4.91 -7.53
C LEU A 88 13.83 4.31 -8.88
N HIS A 89 14.08 4.99 -10.01
CA HIS A 89 13.89 4.40 -11.34
C HIS A 89 14.81 3.21 -11.59
N LYS A 90 16.10 3.28 -11.19
CA LYS A 90 17.01 2.13 -11.29
C LYS A 90 16.53 0.93 -10.47
N ILE A 91 15.99 1.19 -9.27
CA ILE A 91 15.38 0.13 -8.45
C ILE A 91 14.18 -0.48 -9.19
N ALA A 92 13.31 0.34 -9.78
CA ALA A 92 12.17 -0.14 -10.56
C ALA A 92 12.61 -1.01 -11.76
N ASP A 93 13.65 -0.60 -12.48
CA ASP A 93 14.18 -1.37 -13.60
C ASP A 93 14.80 -2.70 -13.15
N ALA A 94 15.51 -2.70 -12.01
CA ALA A 94 16.07 -3.91 -11.41
C ALA A 94 14.97 -4.88 -10.92
N ILE A 95 13.86 -4.36 -10.39
CA ILE A 95 12.66 -5.17 -10.06
C ILE A 95 12.11 -5.84 -11.32
N VAL A 96 11.96 -5.09 -12.42
CA VAL A 96 11.45 -5.66 -13.69
C VAL A 96 12.39 -6.74 -14.22
N ALA A 97 13.71 -6.54 -14.14
CA ALA A 97 14.69 -7.52 -14.58
C ALA A 97 14.62 -8.84 -13.79
N ARG A 98 14.16 -8.81 -12.53
CA ARG A 98 14.00 -10.00 -11.67
C ARG A 98 12.52 -10.39 -11.44
N ALA A 99 11.59 -9.88 -12.27
CA ALA A 99 10.15 -10.06 -12.08
C ALA A 99 9.73 -11.54 -12.02
N GLU A 100 10.35 -12.38 -12.83
CA GLU A 100 10.05 -13.81 -12.85
C GLU A 100 10.48 -14.50 -11.55
N GLU A 101 11.72 -14.26 -11.08
CA GLU A 101 12.20 -14.76 -9.80
C GLU A 101 11.27 -14.35 -8.65
N ILE A 102 10.90 -13.08 -8.59
CA ILE A 102 9.99 -12.55 -7.57
C ILE A 102 8.65 -13.29 -7.59
N ALA A 103 8.05 -13.47 -8.78
CA ALA A 103 6.76 -14.14 -8.93
C ALA A 103 6.80 -15.60 -8.46
N PHE A 104 7.83 -16.34 -8.85
CA PHE A 104 7.98 -17.75 -8.48
C PHE A 104 8.24 -17.95 -6.99
N VAL A 105 9.13 -17.12 -6.41
CA VAL A 105 9.40 -17.13 -4.97
C VAL A 105 8.12 -16.77 -4.19
N GLU A 106 7.39 -15.74 -4.60
CA GLU A 106 6.14 -15.32 -3.92
C GLU A 106 5.07 -16.41 -3.98
N CYS A 107 4.91 -17.11 -5.11
CA CYS A 107 3.98 -18.24 -5.22
C CYS A 107 4.27 -19.36 -4.21
N MET A 108 5.54 -19.69 -4.00
CA MET A 108 5.93 -20.76 -3.09
C MET A 108 5.92 -20.34 -1.62
N ASP A 109 6.15 -19.06 -1.34
CA ASP A 109 6.17 -18.49 0.02
C ASP A 109 4.77 -18.18 0.54
N THR A 110 3.82 -17.86 -0.36
CA THR A 110 2.45 -17.42 0.00
C THR A 110 1.34 -18.37 -0.43
N GLY A 111 1.57 -19.28 -1.37
CA GLY A 111 0.53 -20.09 -1.99
C GLY A 111 -0.27 -19.37 -3.09
N GLN A 112 0.02 -18.10 -3.36
CA GLN A 112 -0.68 -17.32 -4.38
C GLN A 112 -0.38 -17.82 -5.80
N SER A 113 -1.41 -17.88 -6.65
CA SER A 113 -1.31 -18.38 -8.01
C SER A 113 -0.38 -17.53 -8.89
N LEU A 114 0.49 -18.18 -9.67
CA LEU A 114 1.38 -17.53 -10.64
C LEU A 114 0.63 -16.66 -11.65
N LYS A 115 -0.60 -17.00 -11.99
CA LYS A 115 -1.50 -16.21 -12.83
C LYS A 115 -1.64 -14.76 -12.34
N PHE A 116 -1.58 -14.52 -11.02
CA PHE A 116 -1.68 -13.20 -10.42
C PHE A 116 -0.30 -12.66 -10.02
N MET A 117 0.59 -13.50 -9.49
CA MET A 117 1.91 -13.07 -9.02
C MET A 117 2.84 -12.63 -10.14
N ALA A 118 2.68 -13.15 -11.35
CA ALA A 118 3.41 -12.68 -12.53
C ALA A 118 3.27 -11.15 -12.78
N LYS A 119 2.20 -10.53 -12.27
CA LYS A 119 1.97 -9.08 -12.36
C LYS A 119 2.39 -8.31 -11.10
N ALA A 120 2.65 -8.99 -9.98
CA ALA A 120 2.93 -8.34 -8.70
C ALA A 120 4.25 -7.53 -8.74
N ALA A 121 5.30 -8.11 -9.30
CA ALA A 121 6.59 -7.43 -9.47
C ALA A 121 6.49 -6.19 -10.35
N LEU A 122 5.75 -6.28 -11.47
CA LEU A 122 5.55 -5.13 -12.38
C LEU A 122 4.80 -3.99 -11.66
N ARG A 123 3.76 -4.31 -10.89
CA ARG A 123 3.06 -3.33 -10.06
C ARG A 123 3.96 -2.72 -8.99
N GLY A 124 4.85 -3.52 -8.40
CA GLY A 124 5.86 -3.03 -7.47
C GLY A 124 6.82 -2.04 -8.12
N ALA A 125 7.27 -2.31 -9.35
CA ALA A 125 8.09 -1.38 -10.12
C ALA A 125 7.33 -0.09 -10.46
N GLU A 126 6.04 -0.17 -10.79
CA GLU A 126 5.19 1.01 -11.02
C GLU A 126 5.08 1.89 -9.78
N ASN A 127 4.97 1.31 -8.58
CA ASN A 127 4.99 2.08 -7.33
C ASN A 127 6.28 2.89 -7.20
N PHE A 128 7.43 2.25 -7.46
CA PHE A 128 8.72 2.95 -7.44
C PHE A 128 8.81 4.04 -8.50
N ARG A 129 8.38 3.80 -9.73
CA ARG A 129 8.38 4.80 -10.81
C ARG A 129 7.50 6.00 -10.49
N PHE A 130 6.29 5.75 -10.02
CA PHE A 130 5.37 6.82 -9.66
C PHE A 130 5.95 7.74 -8.58
N PHE A 131 6.44 7.18 -7.47
CA PHE A 131 7.01 7.99 -6.40
C PHE A 131 8.39 8.55 -6.75
N ALA A 132 9.14 7.90 -7.65
CA ALA A 132 10.37 8.48 -8.22
C ALA A 132 10.07 9.80 -8.93
N ASP A 133 9.05 9.81 -9.78
CA ASP A 133 8.65 11.02 -10.52
C ASP A 133 8.17 12.14 -9.60
N ARG A 134 7.64 11.81 -8.44
CA ARG A 134 7.18 12.76 -7.41
C ARG A 134 8.28 13.23 -6.45
N ALA A 135 9.43 12.55 -6.40
CA ALA A 135 10.50 12.85 -5.44
C ALA A 135 11.06 14.29 -5.53
N PRO A 136 11.22 14.90 -6.73
CA PRO A 136 11.65 16.29 -6.85
C PRO A 136 10.70 17.29 -6.18
N GLU A 137 9.40 17.04 -6.25
CA GLU A 137 8.34 17.92 -5.74
C GLU A 137 7.91 17.56 -4.29
N ALA A 138 8.47 16.51 -3.70
CA ALA A 138 8.04 16.01 -2.39
C ALA A 138 8.10 17.09 -1.29
N ARG A 139 9.03 18.04 -1.40
CA ARG A 139 9.20 19.14 -0.45
C ARG A 139 8.38 20.38 -0.74
N ASP A 140 7.69 20.42 -1.87
CA ASP A 140 6.94 21.60 -2.28
C ASP A 140 5.79 21.89 -1.34
N GLY A 141 5.50 23.15 -1.18
CA GLY A 141 4.44 23.66 -0.34
C GLY A 141 3.74 24.87 -0.96
N LYS A 142 3.11 25.65 -0.14
CA LYS A 142 2.31 26.81 -0.55
C LYS A 142 3.01 28.13 -0.20
N SER A 143 2.85 29.13 -1.05
CA SER A 143 3.15 30.52 -0.74
C SER A 143 1.85 31.25 -0.37
N ILE A 144 1.74 31.72 0.88
CA ILE A 144 0.55 32.40 1.41
C ILE A 144 0.96 33.81 1.78
N ARG A 145 0.43 34.82 1.08
CA ARG A 145 0.72 36.22 1.31
C ARG A 145 -0.24 36.80 2.35
N ALA A 146 0.32 37.62 3.25
CA ALA A 146 -0.41 38.47 4.15
C ALA A 146 0.18 39.88 4.09
N GLU A 147 -0.46 40.88 4.74
CA GLU A 147 0.05 42.23 4.73
C GLU A 147 1.41 42.30 5.43
N GLY A 148 2.42 42.80 4.73
CA GLY A 148 3.79 42.96 5.25
C GLY A 148 4.56 41.63 5.45
N GLN A 149 4.02 40.47 5.02
CA GLN A 149 4.73 39.20 5.12
C GLN A 149 4.33 38.22 4.05
N VAL A 150 5.20 37.21 3.81
CA VAL A 150 4.90 36.01 3.05
C VAL A 150 5.20 34.80 3.91
N ASN A 151 4.27 33.83 3.94
CA ASN A 151 4.46 32.55 4.59
C ASN A 151 4.74 31.51 3.52
N LEU A 152 5.85 30.82 3.64
CA LEU A 152 6.20 29.67 2.78
C LEU A 152 6.02 28.40 3.59
N THR A 153 5.14 27.51 3.14
CA THR A 153 5.12 26.18 3.69
C THR A 153 6.10 25.30 2.92
N THR A 154 6.76 24.39 3.60
CA THR A 154 7.63 23.37 3.01
C THR A 154 7.47 22.07 3.77
N ARG A 155 7.70 20.94 3.11
CA ARG A 155 7.68 19.62 3.74
C ARG A 155 9.10 19.13 3.99
N VAL A 156 9.32 18.46 5.12
CA VAL A 156 10.60 17.84 5.47
C VAL A 156 10.37 16.40 5.89
N PRO A 157 11.26 15.44 5.51
CA PRO A 157 11.10 14.04 5.90
C PRO A 157 11.16 13.89 7.43
N ILE A 158 10.31 13.04 7.99
CA ILE A 158 10.14 12.94 9.46
C ILE A 158 11.27 12.19 10.16
N GLY A 159 12.09 11.42 9.45
CA GLY A 159 13.18 10.65 10.04
C GLY A 159 13.17 9.18 9.67
N PRO A 160 13.78 8.30 10.49
CA PRO A 160 13.63 6.87 10.36
C PRO A 160 12.19 6.43 10.61
N VAL A 161 11.65 5.56 9.74
CA VAL A 161 10.30 5.02 9.82
C VAL A 161 10.30 3.50 9.91
N GLY A 162 9.39 2.95 10.67
CA GLY A 162 9.10 1.52 10.71
C GLY A 162 8.06 1.14 9.66
N ILE A 163 8.33 0.11 8.90
CA ILE A 163 7.38 -0.45 7.93
C ILE A 163 7.15 -1.91 8.28
N ILE A 164 5.89 -2.28 8.52
CA ILE A 164 5.50 -3.66 8.84
C ILE A 164 4.53 -4.11 7.75
N THR A 165 4.92 -5.15 7.00
CA THR A 165 4.17 -5.62 5.83
C THR A 165 3.57 -7.00 6.04
N PRO A 166 2.40 -7.27 5.44
CA PRO A 166 1.67 -8.52 5.61
C PRO A 166 2.20 -9.62 4.69
N TRP A 167 1.59 -10.78 4.81
CA TRP A 167 1.98 -12.00 4.11
C TRP A 167 1.20 -12.30 2.82
N ASN A 168 0.11 -11.59 2.53
CA ASN A 168 -0.80 -11.97 1.44
C ASN A 168 -0.34 -11.57 0.03
N THR A 169 0.33 -10.44 -0.12
CA THR A 169 1.04 -10.01 -1.34
C THR A 169 2.28 -9.23 -0.92
N PRO A 170 3.24 -9.90 -0.27
CA PRO A 170 4.32 -9.27 0.50
C PRO A 170 5.20 -8.35 -0.35
N PHE A 171 5.53 -8.74 -1.59
CA PHE A 171 6.33 -7.92 -2.49
C PHE A 171 5.65 -6.61 -2.83
N MET A 172 4.43 -6.68 -3.37
CA MET A 172 3.70 -5.50 -3.82
C MET A 172 3.40 -4.53 -2.66
N LEU A 173 2.95 -5.05 -1.50
CA LEU A 173 2.62 -4.21 -0.34
C LEU A 173 3.86 -3.63 0.33
N SER A 174 5.01 -4.31 0.26
CA SER A 174 6.28 -3.70 0.66
C SER A 174 6.62 -2.50 -0.21
N THR A 175 6.56 -2.64 -1.54
CA THR A 175 6.84 -1.51 -2.46
C THR A 175 5.88 -0.34 -2.27
N TRP A 176 4.62 -0.62 -1.92
CA TRP A 176 3.57 0.36 -1.67
C TRP A 176 3.87 1.30 -0.49
N LYS A 177 4.52 0.79 0.56
CA LYS A 177 4.93 1.58 1.74
C LYS A 177 6.34 2.15 1.62
N ILE A 178 7.24 1.41 0.97
CA ILE A 178 8.67 1.74 0.93
C ILE A 178 8.98 2.80 -0.12
N ALA A 179 8.41 2.71 -1.32
CA ALA A 179 8.68 3.67 -2.38
C ALA A 179 8.37 5.13 -1.99
N PRO A 180 7.20 5.47 -1.42
CA PRO A 180 6.93 6.84 -0.96
C PRO A 180 7.83 7.27 0.20
N ALA A 181 8.17 6.37 1.14
CA ALA A 181 9.08 6.69 2.24
C ALA A 181 10.47 7.09 1.73
N LEU A 182 11.03 6.31 0.80
CA LEU A 182 12.30 6.62 0.16
C LEU A 182 12.23 7.91 -0.66
N ALA A 183 11.18 8.11 -1.44
CA ALA A 183 10.97 9.32 -2.24
C ALA A 183 10.86 10.57 -1.37
N ALA A 184 10.21 10.48 -0.22
CA ALA A 184 10.13 11.55 0.78
C ALA A 184 11.50 11.91 1.39
N GLY A 185 12.45 10.96 1.40
CA GLY A 185 13.77 11.11 2.03
C GLY A 185 13.83 10.51 3.45
N CYS A 186 12.90 9.63 3.82
CA CYS A 186 12.95 8.85 5.06
C CYS A 186 13.89 7.66 4.92
N THR A 187 14.47 7.21 6.03
CA THR A 187 15.16 5.93 6.13
C THR A 187 14.25 4.89 6.79
N ILE A 188 14.51 3.60 6.57
CA ILE A 188 13.53 2.55 6.82
C ILE A 188 14.11 1.44 7.71
N VAL A 189 13.31 0.99 8.66
CA VAL A 189 13.43 -0.32 9.29
C VAL A 189 12.19 -1.13 8.90
N HIS A 190 12.39 -2.15 8.05
CA HIS A 190 11.33 -2.99 7.50
C HIS A 190 11.26 -4.33 8.24
N LYS A 191 10.07 -4.66 8.75
CA LYS A 191 9.74 -5.97 9.32
C LYS A 191 8.68 -6.65 8.45
N PRO A 192 9.03 -7.66 7.64
CA PRO A 192 8.06 -8.46 6.89
C PRO A 192 7.31 -9.42 7.80
N ALA A 193 6.18 -9.94 7.33
CA ALA A 193 5.48 -11.03 8.03
C ALA A 193 6.34 -12.29 8.08
N GLU A 194 6.25 -13.02 9.18
CA GLU A 194 6.98 -14.27 9.40
C GLU A 194 6.57 -15.40 8.45
N PHE A 195 5.34 -15.39 7.94
CA PHE A 195 4.85 -16.41 7.01
C PHE A 195 5.36 -16.26 5.58
N SER A 196 5.88 -15.08 5.18
CA SER A 196 6.34 -14.84 3.81
C SER A 196 7.47 -13.80 3.74
N PRO A 197 8.66 -14.11 4.28
CA PRO A 197 9.76 -13.16 4.36
C PRO A 197 10.63 -13.11 3.09
N LEU A 198 10.51 -14.07 2.16
CA LEU A 198 11.49 -14.29 1.11
C LEU A 198 11.55 -13.12 0.10
N THR A 199 10.40 -12.62 -0.35
CA THR A 199 10.38 -11.54 -1.33
C THR A 199 10.75 -10.18 -0.73
N ALA A 200 10.57 -9.97 0.58
CA ALA A 200 11.10 -8.78 1.27
C ALA A 200 12.63 -8.78 1.28
N ARG A 201 13.26 -9.96 1.45
CA ARG A 201 14.72 -10.12 1.36
C ARG A 201 15.23 -9.85 -0.06
N LEU A 202 14.52 -10.35 -1.09
CA LEU A 202 14.84 -10.04 -2.49
C LEU A 202 14.77 -8.55 -2.77
N LEU A 203 13.73 -7.88 -2.27
CA LEU A 203 13.49 -6.48 -2.57
C LEU A 203 14.58 -5.55 -2.00
N VAL A 204 15.03 -5.77 -0.77
CA VAL A 204 16.14 -4.97 -0.20
C VAL A 204 17.44 -5.22 -0.96
N GLU A 205 17.72 -6.47 -1.35
CA GLU A 205 18.88 -6.82 -2.17
C GLU A 205 18.86 -6.11 -3.52
N ILE A 206 17.72 -6.16 -4.24
CA ILE A 206 17.52 -5.46 -5.51
C ILE A 206 17.78 -3.95 -5.37
N ALA A 207 17.28 -3.36 -4.28
CA ALA A 207 17.47 -1.93 -4.04
C ALA A 207 18.96 -1.56 -3.81
N GLU A 208 19.68 -2.36 -3.05
CA GLU A 208 21.12 -2.15 -2.80
C GLU A 208 21.97 -2.38 -4.06
N GLU A 209 21.67 -3.43 -4.84
CA GLU A 209 22.31 -3.69 -6.14
C GLU A 209 22.08 -2.53 -7.14
N ALA A 210 20.93 -1.87 -7.08
CA ALA A 210 20.63 -0.66 -7.85
C ALA A 210 21.36 0.59 -7.35
N GLY A 211 22.02 0.52 -6.18
CA GLY A 211 22.84 1.58 -5.61
C GLY A 211 22.22 2.32 -4.43
N LEU A 212 21.22 1.75 -3.76
CA LEU A 212 20.67 2.34 -2.52
C LEU A 212 21.77 2.37 -1.45
N PRO A 213 22.05 3.52 -0.80
CA PRO A 213 23.11 3.62 0.19
C PRO A 213 22.85 2.74 1.42
N LYS A 214 23.92 2.22 2.00
CA LYS A 214 23.88 1.42 3.24
C LYS A 214 23.15 2.17 4.36
N GLY A 215 22.35 1.45 5.16
CA GLY A 215 21.60 2.01 6.28
C GLY A 215 20.31 2.74 5.89
N VAL A 216 20.11 3.13 4.63
CA VAL A 216 18.85 3.78 4.18
C VAL A 216 17.66 2.83 4.31
N TRP A 217 17.87 1.56 4.03
CA TRP A 217 16.87 0.51 4.23
C TRP A 217 17.48 -0.67 4.99
N ASN A 218 16.88 -1.00 6.14
CA ASN A 218 17.27 -2.12 6.98
C ASN A 218 16.11 -3.09 7.07
N LEU A 219 16.37 -4.39 6.93
CA LEU A 219 15.39 -5.46 7.04
C LEU A 219 15.67 -6.30 8.28
N VAL A 220 14.68 -6.42 9.15
CA VAL A 220 14.75 -7.28 10.34
C VAL A 220 13.58 -8.26 10.28
N ASN A 221 13.90 -9.54 10.08
CA ASN A 221 12.94 -10.63 10.19
C ASN A 221 12.63 -10.91 11.66
N GLY A 222 11.49 -11.54 11.93
CA GLY A 222 11.14 -11.91 13.31
C GLY A 222 9.64 -11.89 13.54
N LEU A 223 9.24 -12.30 14.74
CA LEU A 223 7.81 -12.42 15.08
C LEU A 223 7.21 -11.05 15.45
N GLY A 224 5.90 -10.96 15.37
CA GLY A 224 5.17 -9.73 15.69
C GLY A 224 5.37 -9.26 17.13
N GLU A 225 5.34 -10.21 18.09
CA GLU A 225 5.52 -9.95 19.52
C GLU A 225 6.96 -9.58 19.92
N ASP A 226 7.94 -9.99 19.13
CA ASP A 226 9.37 -9.70 19.38
C ASP A 226 9.81 -8.46 18.57
N ALA A 227 10.19 -8.67 17.31
CA ALA A 227 10.71 -7.60 16.44
C ALA A 227 9.66 -6.53 16.13
N GLY A 228 8.39 -6.93 15.91
CA GLY A 228 7.30 -5.99 15.63
C GLY A 228 7.10 -5.01 16.79
N ARG A 229 6.94 -5.53 18.00
CA ARG A 229 6.77 -4.73 19.21
C ARG A 229 7.98 -3.82 19.46
N ALA A 230 9.18 -4.37 19.38
CA ALA A 230 10.40 -3.59 19.56
C ALA A 230 10.49 -2.42 18.56
N LEU A 231 10.08 -2.63 17.30
CA LEU A 231 10.05 -1.58 16.28
C LEU A 231 9.04 -0.49 16.61
N THR A 232 7.85 -0.87 17.06
CA THR A 232 6.76 0.08 17.35
C THR A 232 7.02 0.90 18.62
N GLU A 233 7.74 0.38 19.58
CA GLU A 233 8.13 1.06 20.83
C GLU A 233 9.42 1.89 20.68
N HIS A 234 10.23 1.70 19.62
CA HIS A 234 11.57 2.27 19.50
C HIS A 234 11.58 3.79 19.33
N SER A 235 12.32 4.52 20.19
CA SER A 235 12.32 5.99 20.26
C SER A 235 12.91 6.70 19.03
N LEU A 236 13.85 6.08 18.31
CA LEU A 236 14.41 6.65 17.07
C LEU A 236 13.45 6.54 15.88
N ILE A 237 12.47 5.65 15.90
CA ILE A 237 11.47 5.48 14.86
C ILE A 237 10.37 6.52 15.04
N LYS A 238 10.09 7.31 13.99
CA LYS A 238 9.17 8.46 14.07
C LYS A 238 7.75 8.14 13.63
N ALA A 239 7.60 7.15 12.75
CA ALA A 239 6.29 6.72 12.27
C ALA A 239 6.29 5.22 12.00
N ILE A 240 5.08 4.62 12.02
CA ILE A 240 4.85 3.22 11.66
C ILE A 240 3.84 3.17 10.51
N GLY A 241 4.28 2.70 9.34
CA GLY A 241 3.42 2.25 8.27
C GLY A 241 3.13 0.76 8.42
N PHE A 242 1.86 0.41 8.60
CA PHE A 242 1.44 -0.97 8.84
C PHE A 242 0.32 -1.39 7.90
N VAL A 243 0.42 -2.61 7.39
CA VAL A 243 -0.65 -3.29 6.67
C VAL A 243 -0.90 -4.62 7.36
N GLY A 244 -2.15 -4.88 7.78
CA GLY A 244 -2.49 -6.12 8.48
C GLY A 244 -3.86 -6.10 9.15
N GLU A 245 -3.99 -6.79 10.27
CA GLU A 245 -5.24 -6.94 11.01
C GLU A 245 -5.53 -5.74 11.92
N SER A 246 -6.82 -5.36 12.07
CA SER A 246 -7.27 -4.21 12.89
C SER A 246 -6.85 -4.32 14.37
N ARG A 247 -6.88 -5.53 14.94
CA ARG A 247 -6.42 -5.79 16.30
C ARG A 247 -4.94 -5.44 16.49
N THR A 248 -4.11 -5.83 15.53
CA THR A 248 -2.68 -5.51 15.54
C THR A 248 -2.44 -4.01 15.36
N GLY A 249 -3.21 -3.34 14.48
CA GLY A 249 -3.17 -1.88 14.33
C GLY A 249 -3.44 -1.16 15.66
N SER A 250 -4.47 -1.59 16.40
CA SER A 250 -4.78 -1.06 17.74
C SER A 250 -3.64 -1.27 18.74
N MET A 251 -2.97 -2.42 18.71
CA MET A 251 -1.80 -2.67 19.58
C MET A 251 -0.62 -1.76 19.20
N ILE A 252 -0.32 -1.60 17.92
CA ILE A 252 0.73 -0.71 17.43
C ILE A 252 0.47 0.74 17.88
N MET A 253 -0.77 1.21 17.78
CA MET A 253 -1.15 2.55 18.22
C MET A 253 -0.88 2.76 19.73
N LYS A 254 -1.25 1.78 20.56
CA LYS A 254 -0.98 1.80 21.99
C LYS A 254 0.52 1.81 22.30
N GLN A 255 1.31 0.96 21.62
CA GLN A 255 2.75 0.86 21.79
C GLN A 255 3.51 2.13 21.34
N GLY A 256 3.00 2.84 20.33
CA GLY A 256 3.58 4.08 19.83
C GLY A 256 3.22 5.34 20.63
N ALA A 257 2.26 5.25 21.55
CA ALA A 257 1.69 6.42 22.24
C ALA A 257 2.71 7.22 23.06
N ASP A 258 3.58 6.54 23.82
CA ASP A 258 4.58 7.17 24.69
C ASP A 258 5.62 8.02 23.93
N THR A 259 5.77 7.78 22.65
CA THR A 259 6.71 8.51 21.78
C THR A 259 6.01 9.34 20.73
N LEU A 260 4.68 9.50 20.82
CA LEU A 260 3.83 10.24 19.89
C LEU A 260 4.09 9.84 18.43
N LYS A 261 4.25 8.53 18.18
CA LYS A 261 4.50 8.02 16.83
C LYS A 261 3.34 8.32 15.90
N ARG A 262 3.66 8.83 14.73
CA ARG A 262 2.69 8.89 13.65
C ARG A 262 2.40 7.47 13.15
N VAL A 263 1.14 7.16 12.90
CA VAL A 263 0.71 5.86 12.38
C VAL A 263 -0.05 6.03 11.08
N HIS A 264 0.15 5.08 10.16
CA HIS A 264 -0.64 4.92 8.96
C HIS A 264 -1.00 3.44 8.82
N PHE A 265 -2.29 3.16 8.81
CA PHE A 265 -2.81 1.80 8.87
C PHE A 265 -3.69 1.50 7.66
N GLU A 266 -3.36 0.42 6.95
CA GLU A 266 -4.19 -0.27 5.99
C GLU A 266 -4.58 -1.60 6.61
N LEU A 267 -5.86 -1.74 6.98
CA LEU A 267 -6.33 -2.85 7.80
C LEU A 267 -7.38 -3.69 7.05
N GLY A 268 -8.01 -4.60 7.77
CA GLY A 268 -8.98 -5.51 7.23
C GLY A 268 -10.26 -4.85 6.69
N GLY A 269 -11.07 -5.65 6.03
CA GLY A 269 -12.33 -5.22 5.47
C GLY A 269 -13.39 -6.33 5.45
N LYS A 270 -14.66 -5.94 5.44
CA LYS A 270 -15.82 -6.81 5.18
C LYS A 270 -16.64 -6.16 4.07
N ASN A 271 -16.04 -6.06 2.91
CA ASN A 271 -16.47 -5.16 1.84
C ASN A 271 -17.79 -5.59 1.21
N PRO A 272 -18.78 -4.69 1.11
CA PRO A 272 -20.03 -4.98 0.43
C PRO A 272 -19.86 -4.89 -1.10
N VAL A 273 -20.43 -5.88 -1.80
CA VAL A 273 -20.76 -5.80 -3.23
C VAL A 273 -22.27 -5.68 -3.31
N VAL A 274 -22.76 -4.51 -3.66
CA VAL A 274 -24.19 -4.19 -3.74
C VAL A 274 -24.64 -4.31 -5.18
N VAL A 275 -25.62 -5.18 -5.45
CA VAL A 275 -26.11 -5.48 -6.79
C VAL A 275 -27.60 -5.20 -6.87
N PHE A 276 -27.97 -4.15 -7.58
CA PHE A 276 -29.37 -3.83 -7.89
C PHE A 276 -29.87 -4.61 -9.09
N ALA A 277 -31.17 -4.76 -9.23
CA ALA A 277 -31.82 -5.52 -10.30
C ALA A 277 -31.56 -4.98 -11.71
N ASP A 278 -31.28 -3.66 -11.81
CA ASP A 278 -30.98 -2.96 -13.06
C ASP A 278 -29.52 -3.08 -13.50
N ALA A 279 -28.68 -3.78 -12.74
CA ALA A 279 -27.28 -3.97 -13.05
C ALA A 279 -27.06 -4.98 -14.19
N ASP A 280 -25.87 -4.91 -14.83
CA ASP A 280 -25.37 -6.02 -15.64
C ASP A 280 -24.96 -7.18 -14.70
N LEU A 281 -25.91 -8.13 -14.51
CA LEU A 281 -25.76 -9.21 -13.55
C LEU A 281 -24.61 -10.16 -13.89
N GLU A 282 -24.34 -10.44 -15.16
CA GLU A 282 -23.23 -11.31 -15.57
C GLU A 282 -21.89 -10.66 -15.25
N ARG A 283 -21.72 -9.40 -15.58
CA ARG A 283 -20.51 -8.63 -15.31
C ARG A 283 -20.30 -8.45 -13.79
N ALA A 284 -21.36 -8.18 -13.04
CA ALA A 284 -21.32 -8.07 -11.59
C ALA A 284 -20.92 -9.40 -10.93
N ALA A 285 -21.43 -10.54 -11.44
CA ALA A 285 -21.06 -11.86 -10.94
C ALA A 285 -19.60 -12.21 -11.23
N ASP A 286 -19.10 -11.89 -12.44
CA ASP A 286 -17.68 -12.07 -12.78
C ASP A 286 -16.78 -11.27 -11.85
N ALA A 287 -17.12 -10.02 -11.59
CA ALA A 287 -16.38 -9.16 -10.69
C ALA A 287 -16.41 -9.67 -9.24
N ALA A 288 -17.57 -10.08 -8.73
CA ALA A 288 -17.72 -10.63 -7.39
C ALA A 288 -16.87 -11.90 -7.22
N VAL A 289 -16.96 -12.83 -8.16
CA VAL A 289 -16.19 -14.09 -8.17
C VAL A 289 -14.69 -13.81 -8.26
N PHE A 290 -14.26 -12.92 -9.16
CA PHE A 290 -12.87 -12.53 -9.28
C PHE A 290 -12.33 -11.92 -7.98
N MET A 291 -13.08 -11.01 -7.35
CA MET A 291 -12.61 -10.27 -6.18
C MET A 291 -12.53 -11.13 -4.92
N ILE A 292 -13.36 -12.17 -4.78
CA ILE A 292 -13.30 -13.04 -3.60
C ILE A 292 -12.38 -14.23 -3.78
N TYR A 293 -12.30 -14.84 -4.96
CA TYR A 293 -11.55 -16.09 -5.13
C TYR A 293 -10.14 -15.89 -5.71
N SER A 294 -9.87 -14.79 -6.43
CA SER A 294 -8.48 -14.48 -6.77
C SER A 294 -7.66 -14.16 -5.52
N LEU A 295 -6.35 -14.44 -5.57
CA LEU A 295 -5.46 -14.33 -4.41
C LEU A 295 -5.98 -15.15 -3.20
N ASN A 296 -6.59 -16.31 -3.45
CA ASN A 296 -7.11 -17.24 -2.44
C ASN A 296 -8.16 -16.62 -1.48
N GLY A 297 -8.77 -15.48 -1.82
CA GLY A 297 -9.58 -14.68 -0.89
C GLY A 297 -8.77 -13.94 0.18
N GLU A 298 -7.46 -14.06 0.15
CA GLU A 298 -6.50 -13.46 1.09
C GLU A 298 -6.17 -12.01 0.67
N ARG A 299 -7.22 -11.19 0.55
CA ARG A 299 -7.14 -9.80 0.09
C ARG A 299 -8.00 -8.90 0.97
N CYS A 300 -7.45 -7.79 1.45
CA CYS A 300 -8.20 -6.80 2.24
C CYS A 300 -9.38 -6.16 1.47
N THR A 301 -9.25 -6.03 0.14
CA THR A 301 -10.30 -5.51 -0.76
C THR A 301 -11.21 -6.61 -1.32
N SER A 302 -11.21 -7.83 -0.78
CA SER A 302 -12.11 -8.92 -1.22
C SER A 302 -13.58 -8.52 -1.11
N SER A 303 -14.37 -8.93 -2.10
CA SER A 303 -15.83 -8.82 -2.10
C SER A 303 -16.45 -9.86 -1.15
N SER A 304 -16.29 -9.72 0.16
CA SER A 304 -16.63 -10.77 1.11
C SER A 304 -18.08 -10.81 1.55
N ARG A 305 -18.85 -9.72 1.32
CA ARG A 305 -20.31 -9.64 1.49
C ARG A 305 -20.96 -9.28 0.16
N LEU A 306 -21.88 -10.12 -0.29
CA LEU A 306 -22.65 -9.91 -1.50
C LEU A 306 -24.07 -9.51 -1.10
N LEU A 307 -24.42 -8.24 -1.26
CA LEU A 307 -25.76 -7.69 -1.00
C LEU A 307 -26.50 -7.61 -2.33
N VAL A 308 -27.60 -8.34 -2.46
CA VAL A 308 -28.33 -8.49 -3.74
C VAL A 308 -29.79 -8.15 -3.55
N GLU A 309 -30.35 -7.32 -4.46
CA GLU A 309 -31.79 -7.00 -4.44
C GLU A 309 -32.64 -8.27 -4.53
N GLU A 310 -33.64 -8.40 -3.65
CA GLU A 310 -34.49 -9.60 -3.51
C GLU A 310 -35.04 -10.08 -4.85
N SER A 311 -35.44 -9.17 -5.72
CA SER A 311 -36.03 -9.47 -7.04
C SER A 311 -35.12 -10.29 -7.97
N VAL A 312 -33.80 -10.24 -7.77
CA VAL A 312 -32.81 -10.95 -8.60
C VAL A 312 -31.90 -11.86 -7.76
N TYR A 313 -32.14 -11.99 -6.46
CA TYR A 313 -31.27 -12.71 -5.51
C TYR A 313 -31.00 -14.15 -5.91
N ASP A 314 -32.06 -14.94 -6.13
CA ASP A 314 -31.92 -16.37 -6.44
C ASP A 314 -31.20 -16.57 -7.80
N LYS A 315 -31.57 -15.78 -8.79
CA LYS A 315 -30.93 -15.82 -10.11
C LYS A 315 -29.44 -15.46 -10.02
N PHE A 316 -29.12 -14.38 -9.32
CA PHE A 316 -27.74 -13.88 -9.21
C PHE A 316 -26.86 -14.84 -8.41
N THR A 317 -27.33 -15.33 -7.25
CA THR A 317 -26.57 -16.26 -6.41
C THR A 317 -26.36 -17.61 -7.11
N ALA A 318 -27.30 -18.07 -7.96
CA ALA A 318 -27.13 -19.26 -8.78
C ALA A 318 -25.98 -19.06 -9.81
N ILE A 319 -25.92 -17.90 -10.49
CA ILE A 319 -24.83 -17.57 -11.41
C ILE A 319 -23.47 -17.61 -10.66
N VAL A 320 -23.38 -16.95 -9.50
CA VAL A 320 -22.16 -16.92 -8.70
C VAL A 320 -21.75 -18.32 -8.23
N ALA A 321 -22.71 -19.15 -7.79
CA ALA A 321 -22.45 -20.54 -7.36
C ALA A 321 -21.86 -21.39 -8.51
N GLU A 322 -22.44 -21.30 -9.69
CA GLU A 322 -21.95 -22.04 -10.88
C GLU A 322 -20.54 -21.57 -11.30
N LYS A 323 -20.27 -20.26 -11.25
CA LYS A 323 -18.93 -19.74 -11.51
C LYS A 323 -17.92 -20.22 -10.45
N ALA A 324 -18.31 -20.22 -9.16
CA ALA A 324 -17.45 -20.69 -8.06
C ALA A 324 -17.06 -22.17 -8.20
N LYS A 325 -18.00 -23.03 -8.57
CA LYS A 325 -17.75 -24.48 -8.79
C LYS A 325 -16.75 -24.77 -9.91
N ARG A 326 -16.60 -23.87 -10.89
CA ARG A 326 -15.67 -24.01 -12.04
C ARG A 326 -14.24 -23.55 -11.74
N ILE A 327 -14.01 -22.94 -10.57
CA ILE A 327 -12.69 -22.42 -10.22
C ILE A 327 -11.75 -23.60 -9.93
N LYS A 328 -10.62 -23.62 -10.64
CA LYS A 328 -9.57 -24.60 -10.41
C LYS A 328 -8.80 -24.26 -9.13
N VAL A 329 -8.86 -25.18 -8.17
CA VAL A 329 -7.98 -25.21 -6.99
C VAL A 329 -6.80 -26.13 -7.28
N GLY A 330 -5.57 -25.67 -7.01
CA GLY A 330 -4.41 -26.49 -7.36
C GLY A 330 -3.06 -25.85 -7.01
N HIS A 331 -2.00 -26.47 -7.54
CA HIS A 331 -0.63 -26.00 -7.32
C HIS A 331 -0.47 -24.55 -7.82
N PRO A 332 0.11 -23.63 -7.02
CA PRO A 332 0.18 -22.19 -7.39
C PRO A 332 0.97 -21.93 -8.67
N LEU A 333 1.91 -22.81 -9.05
CA LEU A 333 2.70 -22.72 -10.28
C LEU A 333 2.04 -23.34 -11.51
N ASP A 334 0.86 -23.94 -11.38
CA ASP A 334 0.07 -24.40 -12.53
C ASP A 334 -0.62 -23.18 -13.17
N PRO A 335 -0.41 -22.91 -14.48
CA PRO A 335 -0.99 -21.74 -15.16
C PRO A 335 -2.52 -21.65 -15.10
N GLU A 336 -3.21 -22.79 -14.96
CA GLU A 336 -4.66 -22.88 -14.91
C GLU A 336 -5.23 -22.65 -13.50
N THR A 337 -4.38 -22.71 -12.46
CA THR A 337 -4.81 -22.52 -11.07
C THR A 337 -5.26 -21.09 -10.82
N VAL A 338 -6.43 -20.95 -10.21
CA VAL A 338 -6.97 -19.67 -9.74
C VAL A 338 -6.81 -19.56 -8.23
N VAL A 339 -7.16 -20.60 -7.48
CA VAL A 339 -7.02 -20.68 -6.03
C VAL A 339 -5.91 -21.66 -5.69
N GLY A 340 -4.84 -21.17 -5.11
CA GLY A 340 -3.76 -21.96 -4.54
C GLY A 340 -4.03 -22.36 -3.08
N PRO A 341 -3.03 -22.88 -2.36
CA PRO A 341 -3.15 -23.13 -0.94
C PRO A 341 -3.14 -21.82 -0.14
N LEU A 342 -3.88 -21.80 0.97
CA LEU A 342 -3.81 -20.70 1.95
C LEU A 342 -2.42 -20.66 2.58
N VAL A 343 -1.98 -19.49 2.97
CA VAL A 343 -0.58 -19.20 3.37
C VAL A 343 0.03 -20.12 4.44
N HIS A 344 -0.79 -20.62 5.38
CA HIS A 344 -0.28 -21.36 6.53
C HIS A 344 -1.36 -22.25 7.17
N PRO A 345 -1.03 -23.41 7.79
CA PRO A 345 -2.00 -24.28 8.45
C PRO A 345 -2.86 -23.60 9.52
N VAL A 346 -2.29 -22.66 10.27
CA VAL A 346 -3.06 -21.88 11.27
C VAL A 346 -4.16 -21.06 10.59
N HIS A 347 -3.89 -20.49 9.42
CA HIS A 347 -4.86 -19.73 8.66
C HIS A 347 -5.90 -20.63 7.98
N GLU A 348 -5.49 -21.76 7.41
CA GLU A 348 -6.41 -22.79 6.90
C GLU A 348 -7.43 -23.19 7.97
N LYS A 349 -6.96 -23.50 9.19
CA LYS A 349 -7.82 -23.86 10.31
C LYS A 349 -8.83 -22.75 10.62
N LYS A 350 -8.38 -21.49 10.69
CA LYS A 350 -9.28 -20.32 10.89
C LYS A 350 -10.37 -20.28 9.82
N VAL A 351 -10.03 -20.40 8.55
CA VAL A 351 -11.00 -20.35 7.43
C VAL A 351 -12.01 -21.49 7.53
N LEU A 352 -11.56 -22.72 7.80
CA LEU A 352 -12.45 -23.87 7.98
C LEU A 352 -13.36 -23.72 9.21
N GLU A 353 -12.88 -23.14 10.29
CA GLU A 353 -13.71 -22.81 11.47
C GLU A 353 -14.83 -21.83 11.12
N TYR A 354 -14.56 -20.77 10.35
CA TYR A 354 -15.58 -19.84 9.87
C TYR A 354 -16.61 -20.51 8.95
N ILE A 355 -16.19 -21.45 8.11
CA ILE A 355 -17.13 -22.24 7.30
C ILE A 355 -18.08 -23.06 8.19
N GLN A 356 -17.60 -23.65 9.28
CA GLN A 356 -18.45 -24.34 10.24
C GLN A 356 -19.37 -23.40 11.02
N ILE A 357 -18.87 -22.19 11.39
CA ILE A 357 -19.69 -21.15 12.01
C ILE A 357 -20.85 -20.77 11.09
N GLY A 358 -20.61 -20.51 9.80
CA GLY A 358 -21.66 -20.18 8.85
C GLY A 358 -22.75 -21.25 8.75
N ARG A 359 -22.35 -22.53 8.73
CA ARG A 359 -23.31 -23.65 8.78
C ARG A 359 -24.11 -23.69 10.08
N SER A 360 -23.44 -23.49 11.22
CA SER A 360 -24.08 -23.54 12.54
C SER A 360 -25.03 -22.37 12.81
N GLU A 361 -24.77 -21.22 12.19
CA GLU A 361 -25.64 -20.03 12.24
C GLU A 361 -26.83 -20.11 11.28
N GLY A 362 -26.92 -21.17 10.45
CA GLY A 362 -28.06 -21.46 9.59
C GLY A 362 -27.94 -20.93 8.17
N ALA A 363 -26.78 -20.44 7.74
CA ALA A 363 -26.55 -20.08 6.35
C ALA A 363 -26.49 -21.33 5.46
N THR A 364 -27.04 -21.22 4.24
CA THR A 364 -27.08 -22.31 3.27
C THR A 364 -25.80 -22.35 2.45
N LEU A 365 -25.11 -23.48 2.44
CA LEU A 365 -23.93 -23.68 1.60
C LEU A 365 -24.33 -23.95 0.15
N ALA A 366 -24.08 -22.99 -0.74
CA ALA A 366 -24.40 -23.08 -2.17
C ALA A 366 -23.25 -23.62 -3.02
N ALA A 367 -21.99 -23.45 -2.55
CA ALA A 367 -20.80 -24.01 -3.19
C ALA A 367 -19.66 -24.20 -2.18
N GLY A 368 -18.79 -25.17 -2.40
CA GLY A 368 -17.56 -25.43 -1.65
C GLY A 368 -17.78 -25.85 -0.20
N GLY A 369 -17.06 -25.23 0.73
CA GLY A 369 -17.22 -25.43 2.17
C GLY A 369 -16.38 -26.54 2.78
N GLU A 370 -15.27 -26.92 2.13
CA GLU A 370 -14.43 -28.03 2.57
C GLU A 370 -12.93 -27.85 2.27
N LYS A 371 -12.13 -28.59 3.02
CA LYS A 371 -10.71 -28.78 2.69
C LYS A 371 -10.60 -29.63 1.42
N VAL A 372 -9.72 -29.23 0.53
CA VAL A 372 -9.44 -29.94 -0.73
C VAL A 372 -8.12 -30.72 -0.61
N ASN A 373 -8.11 -31.97 -1.05
CA ASN A 373 -6.87 -32.73 -1.20
C ASN A 373 -6.09 -32.23 -2.42
N GLY A 374 -5.36 -31.15 -2.22
CA GLY A 374 -4.53 -30.55 -3.27
C GLY A 374 -3.15 -31.19 -3.40
N PRO A 375 -2.38 -30.80 -4.42
CA PRO A 375 -1.00 -31.27 -4.62
C PRO A 375 -0.14 -31.05 -3.38
N GLY A 376 0.67 -32.05 -3.00
CA GLY A 376 1.59 -31.95 -1.86
C GLY A 376 0.93 -32.05 -0.48
N GLY A 377 -0.40 -32.08 -0.37
CA GLY A 377 -1.11 -32.16 0.91
C GLY A 377 -1.14 -30.86 1.73
N GLY A 378 -0.96 -29.72 1.07
CA GLY A 378 -0.95 -28.39 1.70
C GLY A 378 -2.30 -27.84 2.10
N CYS A 379 -2.38 -26.52 2.24
CA CYS A 379 -3.49 -25.78 2.87
C CYS A 379 -4.61 -25.41 1.87
N TYR A 380 -5.23 -26.35 1.20
CA TYR A 380 -6.22 -26.06 0.15
C TYR A 380 -7.65 -26.03 0.67
N VAL A 381 -8.39 -24.96 0.36
CA VAL A 381 -9.81 -24.78 0.70
C VAL A 381 -10.59 -24.46 -0.57
N SER A 382 -11.77 -25.07 -0.74
CA SER A 382 -12.63 -24.84 -1.89
C SER A 382 -13.23 -23.44 -1.90
N PRO A 383 -13.42 -22.83 -3.09
CA PRO A 383 -14.23 -21.62 -3.25
C PRO A 383 -15.62 -21.83 -2.64
N THR A 384 -15.94 -21.03 -1.64
CA THR A 384 -17.12 -21.22 -0.78
C THR A 384 -18.10 -20.08 -0.94
N LEU A 385 -19.39 -20.41 -1.13
CA LEU A 385 -20.49 -19.46 -1.16
C LEU A 385 -21.58 -19.87 -0.15
N PHE A 386 -21.90 -18.96 0.75
CA PHE A 386 -23.08 -19.04 1.60
C PHE A 386 -24.19 -18.16 1.06
N THR A 387 -25.43 -18.70 1.04
CA THR A 387 -26.68 -17.98 0.71
C THR A 387 -27.64 -18.04 1.88
N GLY A 388 -28.73 -17.25 1.83
CA GLY A 388 -29.71 -17.19 2.93
C GLY A 388 -29.11 -16.68 4.24
N ALA A 389 -28.02 -15.98 4.19
CA ALA A 389 -27.40 -15.36 5.35
C ALA A 389 -28.12 -14.05 5.72
N ASN A 390 -27.95 -13.61 6.96
CA ASN A 390 -28.32 -12.28 7.40
C ASN A 390 -27.08 -11.52 7.94
N ASN A 391 -27.22 -10.21 8.09
CA ASN A 391 -26.09 -9.36 8.44
C ASN A 391 -25.57 -9.55 9.89
N GLN A 392 -26.33 -10.22 10.77
CA GLN A 392 -25.93 -10.49 12.16
C GLN A 392 -25.06 -11.73 12.32
N MET A 393 -24.96 -12.55 11.28
CA MET A 393 -24.10 -13.74 11.29
C MET A 393 -22.61 -13.34 11.33
N ARG A 394 -21.80 -14.09 12.06
CA ARG A 394 -20.36 -13.84 12.15
C ARG A 394 -19.67 -13.88 10.78
N ILE A 395 -20.11 -14.76 9.89
CA ILE A 395 -19.60 -14.82 8.51
C ILE A 395 -19.92 -13.56 7.69
N ALA A 396 -20.89 -12.73 8.10
CA ALA A 396 -21.23 -11.45 7.50
C ALA A 396 -20.52 -10.27 8.17
N GLN A 397 -20.14 -10.38 9.45
CA GLN A 397 -19.55 -9.30 10.24
C GLN A 397 -18.03 -9.37 10.36
N GLU A 398 -17.46 -10.57 10.44
CA GLU A 398 -16.04 -10.78 10.74
C GLU A 398 -15.23 -11.08 9.47
N GLU A 399 -13.99 -10.61 9.43
CA GLU A 399 -13.07 -10.85 8.30
C GLU A 399 -12.51 -12.28 8.35
N ILE A 400 -12.91 -13.11 7.39
CA ILE A 400 -12.45 -14.50 7.26
C ILE A 400 -11.06 -14.53 6.63
N PHE A 401 -10.80 -13.70 5.63
CA PHE A 401 -9.57 -13.59 4.85
C PHE A 401 -9.22 -14.87 4.09
N GLY A 402 -10.22 -15.49 3.46
CA GLY A 402 -10.13 -16.71 2.69
C GLY A 402 -11.19 -16.76 1.59
N PRO A 403 -11.28 -17.83 0.80
CA PRO A 403 -12.17 -17.93 -0.36
C PRO A 403 -13.62 -18.20 0.05
N VAL A 404 -14.19 -17.33 0.87
CA VAL A 404 -15.54 -17.46 1.45
C VAL A 404 -16.35 -16.20 1.19
N LEU A 405 -17.45 -16.34 0.44
CA LEU A 405 -18.41 -15.30 0.09
C LEU A 405 -19.73 -15.52 0.83
N THR A 406 -20.30 -14.45 1.39
CA THR A 406 -21.58 -14.48 2.09
C THR A 406 -22.59 -13.61 1.35
N ALA A 407 -23.70 -14.19 0.88
CA ALA A 407 -24.76 -13.50 0.15
C ALA A 407 -25.97 -13.22 1.05
N ILE A 408 -26.44 -11.98 1.02
CA ILE A 408 -27.53 -11.43 1.84
C ILE A 408 -28.50 -10.70 0.92
N PRO A 409 -29.81 -10.97 0.95
CA PRO A 409 -30.80 -10.20 0.21
C PRO A 409 -31.04 -8.82 0.82
N PHE A 410 -31.41 -7.83 0.01
CA PHE A 410 -31.93 -6.55 0.46
C PHE A 410 -33.19 -6.15 -0.33
N LYS A 411 -34.05 -5.31 0.28
CA LYS A 411 -35.37 -4.94 -0.26
C LYS A 411 -35.32 -3.74 -1.20
N ASP A 412 -34.64 -2.70 -0.78
CA ASP A 412 -34.57 -1.41 -1.47
C ASP A 412 -33.24 -0.69 -1.21
N GLU A 413 -33.06 0.50 -1.78
CA GLU A 413 -31.83 1.30 -1.66
C GLU A 413 -31.49 1.65 -0.20
N ALA A 414 -32.49 1.95 0.63
CA ALA A 414 -32.29 2.31 2.02
C ALA A 414 -31.83 1.09 2.85
N ASP A 415 -32.42 -0.08 2.62
CA ASP A 415 -32.06 -1.33 3.25
C ASP A 415 -30.63 -1.77 2.81
N ALA A 416 -30.33 -1.68 1.52
CA ALA A 416 -29.00 -1.95 0.99
C ALA A 416 -27.91 -1.09 1.65
N LEU A 417 -28.16 0.21 1.81
CA LEU A 417 -27.23 1.13 2.44
C LEU A 417 -27.07 0.84 3.95
N ALA A 418 -28.18 0.56 4.65
CA ALA A 418 -28.15 0.18 6.06
C ALA A 418 -27.32 -1.08 6.26
N LEU A 419 -27.57 -2.15 5.50
CA LEU A 419 -26.79 -3.39 5.54
C LEU A 419 -25.33 -3.18 5.18
N ALA A 420 -25.04 -2.35 4.16
CA ALA A 420 -23.67 -2.08 3.73
C ALA A 420 -22.85 -1.42 4.84
N ASN A 421 -23.45 -0.48 5.57
CA ASN A 421 -22.80 0.30 6.63
C ASN A 421 -22.79 -0.39 8.00
N ASP A 422 -23.68 -1.38 8.25
CA ASP A 422 -23.79 -2.10 9.51
C ASP A 422 -22.68 -3.15 9.66
N VAL A 423 -21.45 -2.68 9.74
CA VAL A 423 -20.23 -3.45 9.99
C VAL A 423 -19.15 -2.52 10.54
N GLN A 424 -18.24 -3.06 11.35
CA GLN A 424 -17.14 -2.27 11.93
C GLN A 424 -16.10 -1.77 10.90
N TYR A 425 -16.08 -2.34 9.71
CA TYR A 425 -15.12 -2.05 8.65
C TYR A 425 -15.64 -1.01 7.65
N GLY A 426 -14.73 -0.39 6.92
CA GLY A 426 -15.04 0.56 5.85
C GLY A 426 -13.87 0.75 4.90
N LEU A 427 -13.31 -0.38 4.36
CA LEU A 427 -12.19 -0.28 3.42
C LEU A 427 -12.68 0.04 2.02
N THR A 428 -13.47 -0.86 1.42
CA THR A 428 -13.99 -0.69 0.07
C THR A 428 -15.48 -0.99 -0.01
N GLY A 429 -16.13 -0.43 -1.06
CA GLY A 429 -17.46 -0.80 -1.49
C GLY A 429 -17.52 -0.97 -3.00
N TYR A 430 -18.39 -1.86 -3.47
CA TYR A 430 -18.62 -2.11 -4.89
C TYR A 430 -20.11 -1.96 -5.14
N LEU A 431 -20.47 -1.09 -6.09
CA LEU A 431 -21.86 -0.80 -6.43
C LEU A 431 -22.15 -1.14 -7.89
N TRP A 432 -23.16 -1.93 -8.13
CA TRP A 432 -23.60 -2.34 -9.45
C TRP A 432 -25.04 -1.86 -9.71
N THR A 433 -25.23 -0.91 -10.59
CA THR A 433 -26.51 -0.31 -10.99
C THR A 433 -26.35 0.42 -12.31
N SER A 434 -27.37 0.47 -13.14
CA SER A 434 -27.43 1.31 -14.33
C SER A 434 -27.97 2.73 -14.05
N ASP A 435 -28.54 2.98 -12.86
CA ASP A 435 -29.04 4.30 -12.44
C ASP A 435 -27.89 5.15 -11.86
N VAL A 436 -27.44 6.11 -12.66
CA VAL A 436 -26.36 7.03 -12.28
C VAL A 436 -26.76 7.90 -11.07
N THR A 437 -28.04 8.26 -10.94
CA THR A 437 -28.53 9.10 -9.84
C THR A 437 -28.49 8.32 -8.51
N ARG A 438 -28.91 7.05 -8.56
CA ARG A 438 -28.73 6.11 -7.44
C ARG A 438 -27.25 5.97 -7.07
N ALA A 439 -26.37 5.82 -8.06
CA ALA A 439 -24.95 5.66 -7.82
C ALA A 439 -24.38 6.84 -7.03
N PHE A 440 -24.69 8.08 -7.37
CA PHE A 440 -24.27 9.26 -6.61
C PHE A 440 -24.85 9.26 -5.19
N ARG A 441 -26.18 9.11 -5.03
CA ARG A 441 -26.80 9.08 -3.69
C ARG A 441 -26.22 8.01 -2.79
N PHE A 442 -26.04 6.80 -3.32
CA PHE A 442 -25.51 5.67 -2.53
C PHE A 442 -24.06 5.88 -2.12
N THR A 443 -23.21 6.36 -3.05
CA THR A 443 -21.79 6.59 -2.77
C THR A 443 -21.56 7.73 -1.80
N ASP A 444 -22.42 8.73 -1.74
CA ASP A 444 -22.34 9.83 -0.77
C ASP A 444 -22.57 9.36 0.68
N HIS A 445 -23.27 8.24 0.88
CA HIS A 445 -23.66 7.76 2.20
C HIS A 445 -22.98 6.43 2.59
N LEU A 446 -22.32 5.75 1.65
CA LEU A 446 -21.59 4.51 1.94
C LEU A 446 -20.31 4.80 2.73
N GLU A 447 -20.20 4.21 3.92
CA GLU A 447 -19.05 4.39 4.82
C GLU A 447 -17.86 3.50 4.41
N ALA A 448 -17.26 3.81 3.27
CA ALA A 448 -16.07 3.15 2.74
C ALA A 448 -15.05 4.19 2.26
N GLY A 449 -13.77 3.88 2.42
CA GLY A 449 -12.71 4.79 1.97
C GLY A 449 -12.49 4.77 0.46
N MET A 450 -12.90 3.69 -0.21
CA MET A 450 -12.83 3.53 -1.67
C MET A 450 -14.10 2.87 -2.18
N ILE A 451 -14.67 3.42 -3.24
CA ILE A 451 -15.89 2.89 -3.84
C ILE A 451 -15.69 2.76 -5.35
N TRP A 452 -16.06 1.60 -5.89
CA TRP A 452 -16.09 1.35 -7.33
C TRP A 452 -17.53 1.14 -7.81
N VAL A 453 -17.91 1.87 -8.84
CA VAL A 453 -19.24 1.76 -9.46
C VAL A 453 -19.06 1.05 -10.80
N ASN A 454 -19.80 -0.03 -11.01
CA ASN A 454 -19.77 -0.87 -12.22
C ASN A 454 -18.36 -1.33 -12.64
N SER A 455 -17.49 -1.50 -11.65
CA SER A 455 -16.11 -1.92 -11.82
C SER A 455 -15.56 -2.60 -10.55
N GLU A 456 -14.39 -3.22 -10.68
CA GLU A 456 -13.72 -3.89 -9.58
C GLU A 456 -12.24 -3.48 -9.48
N ASN A 457 -11.86 -2.97 -8.31
CA ASN A 457 -10.45 -2.74 -7.91
C ASN A 457 -9.56 -2.08 -8.99
N VAL A 458 -10.12 -1.11 -9.72
CA VAL A 458 -9.32 -0.29 -10.64
C VAL A 458 -8.46 0.65 -9.82
N ARG A 459 -7.15 0.43 -9.81
CA ARG A 459 -6.20 1.23 -9.04
C ARG A 459 -5.58 2.31 -9.92
N HIS A 460 -5.54 3.52 -9.37
CA HIS A 460 -4.84 4.65 -9.96
C HIS A 460 -3.96 5.28 -8.89
N LEU A 461 -2.64 5.21 -9.06
CA LEU A 461 -1.66 5.60 -8.04
C LEU A 461 -1.78 7.03 -7.51
N PRO A 462 -2.21 8.03 -8.29
CA PRO A 462 -2.48 9.38 -7.80
C PRO A 462 -3.67 9.51 -6.86
N THR A 463 -4.61 8.54 -6.85
CA THR A 463 -5.83 8.64 -6.03
C THR A 463 -5.62 8.10 -4.62
N PRO A 464 -6.38 8.62 -3.62
CA PRO A 464 -6.25 8.15 -2.24
C PRO A 464 -6.71 6.70 -2.11
N PHE A 465 -5.95 5.92 -1.36
CA PHE A 465 -6.24 4.54 -1.00
C PHE A 465 -6.20 4.39 0.52
N GLY A 466 -7.24 3.84 1.14
CA GLY A 466 -7.30 3.58 2.58
C GLY A 466 -8.72 3.57 3.11
N GLY A 467 -8.90 2.92 4.25
CA GLY A 467 -10.19 2.70 4.87
C GLY A 467 -10.63 3.79 5.84
N VAL A 468 -11.89 3.70 6.24
CA VAL A 468 -12.48 4.40 7.38
C VAL A 468 -12.86 3.39 8.46
N LYS A 469 -13.40 3.82 9.59
CA LYS A 469 -13.75 2.95 10.72
C LYS A 469 -12.55 2.08 11.17
N SER A 470 -12.76 0.79 11.41
CA SER A 470 -11.70 -0.15 11.79
C SER A 470 -10.82 -0.65 10.62
N SER A 471 -11.02 -0.11 9.42
CA SER A 471 -10.23 -0.50 8.23
C SER A 471 -8.98 0.34 8.01
N GLY A 472 -8.76 1.41 8.77
CA GLY A 472 -7.48 2.10 8.66
C GLY A 472 -7.47 3.55 9.12
N ILE A 473 -6.26 4.11 9.10
CA ILE A 473 -5.96 5.51 9.43
C ILE A 473 -5.00 6.04 8.38
N GLY A 474 -5.32 7.19 7.80
CA GLY A 474 -4.52 7.80 6.73
C GLY A 474 -4.90 7.32 5.34
N ARG A 475 -4.14 7.77 4.34
CA ARG A 475 -4.32 7.38 2.93
C ARG A 475 -2.97 7.19 2.27
N ASP A 476 -2.87 6.14 1.44
CA ASP A 476 -1.77 5.96 0.50
C ASP A 476 -2.12 6.56 -0.88
N GLY A 477 -1.10 6.73 -1.71
CA GLY A 477 -1.22 7.26 -3.07
C GLY A 477 -1.02 8.76 -3.16
N GLY A 478 -0.54 9.24 -4.28
CA GLY A 478 -0.34 10.66 -4.55
C GLY A 478 0.39 11.41 -3.44
N ASP A 479 -0.09 12.60 -3.13
CA ASP A 479 0.44 13.45 -2.06
C ASP A 479 0.10 12.95 -0.64
N TRP A 480 -0.97 12.14 -0.48
CA TRP A 480 -1.36 11.59 0.82
C TRP A 480 -0.25 10.74 1.44
N SER A 481 0.50 9.99 0.63
CA SER A 481 1.66 9.25 1.12
C SER A 481 2.75 10.20 1.65
N PHE A 482 3.01 11.33 0.99
CA PHE A 482 3.96 12.33 1.49
C PHE A 482 3.47 13.03 2.76
N ASP A 483 2.17 13.27 2.92
CA ASP A 483 1.59 13.82 4.14
C ASP A 483 1.85 12.92 5.35
N PHE A 484 1.97 11.61 5.14
CA PHE A 484 2.35 10.68 6.20
C PHE A 484 3.86 10.69 6.50
N TYR A 485 4.72 10.68 5.48
CA TYR A 485 6.18 10.55 5.65
C TYR A 485 6.90 11.89 5.86
N MET A 486 6.20 13.00 5.82
CA MET A 486 6.80 14.33 5.91
C MET A 486 6.10 15.22 6.94
N GLU A 487 6.82 16.20 7.48
CA GLU A 487 6.29 17.26 8.33
C GLU A 487 6.17 18.56 7.54
N THR A 488 5.05 19.25 7.69
CA THR A 488 4.86 20.57 7.12
C THR A 488 5.45 21.63 8.06
N LYS A 489 6.36 22.45 7.53
CA LYS A 489 6.96 23.58 8.22
C LYS A 489 6.46 24.88 7.60
N ASN A 490 6.08 25.86 8.44
CA ASN A 490 5.80 27.23 8.00
C ASN A 490 7.01 28.13 8.28
N VAL A 491 7.43 28.91 7.27
CA VAL A 491 8.49 29.90 7.38
C VAL A 491 7.90 31.26 7.01
N ALA A 492 7.83 32.17 7.96
CA ALA A 492 7.29 33.51 7.76
C ALA A 492 8.41 34.51 7.47
N PHE A 493 8.34 35.17 6.34
CA PHE A 493 9.24 36.27 5.97
C PHE A 493 8.48 37.59 6.09
N ARG A 494 8.92 38.43 7.00
CA ARG A 494 8.41 39.81 7.11
C ARG A 494 9.20 40.74 6.19
N TYR A 495 8.52 41.51 5.37
CA TYR A 495 9.14 42.52 4.51
C TYR A 495 8.57 43.90 4.80
N ARG A 496 9.42 44.92 4.71
CA ARG A 496 8.97 46.32 4.76
C ARG A 496 8.54 46.71 3.34
N ARG A 497 7.34 47.31 3.21
CA ARG A 497 7.00 47.98 1.94
C ARG A 497 7.98 49.12 1.74
N CYS A 498 8.64 49.21 0.62
CA CYS A 498 9.32 50.43 0.20
C CYS A 498 8.23 51.53 0.10
N SER A 499 8.26 52.52 0.99
CA SER A 499 7.41 53.68 0.83
C SER A 499 7.78 54.35 -0.47
N ARG A 500 6.83 54.48 -1.39
CA ARG A 500 6.96 55.32 -2.59
C ARG A 500 6.96 56.82 -2.20
N GLN A 501 7.79 57.21 -1.28
CA GLN A 501 8.07 58.62 -0.96
C GLN A 501 9.58 58.83 -1.01
N GLY A 502 10.14 58.60 -2.18
CA GLY A 502 11.40 59.15 -2.59
C GLY A 502 11.09 59.98 -3.83
N GLN A 503 11.01 61.29 -3.64
CA GLN A 503 10.94 62.28 -4.69
C GLN A 503 11.96 61.93 -5.78
N ILE A 504 11.52 61.94 -7.02
CA ILE A 504 12.40 62.09 -8.17
C ILE A 504 12.95 63.52 -8.05
N GLY A 505 13.97 63.68 -7.24
CA GLY A 505 14.81 64.89 -7.24
C GLY A 505 15.65 64.87 -8.49
N GLY A 506 15.62 65.99 -9.18
CA GLY A 506 16.21 66.17 -10.49
C GLY A 506 17.71 65.78 -10.60
N VAL A 507 18.03 65.38 -11.78
CA VAL A 507 19.40 65.18 -12.25
C VAL A 507 20.10 66.56 -12.25
N ASP A 508 21.02 66.77 -11.33
CA ASP A 508 22.08 67.73 -11.53
C ASP A 508 23.42 67.05 -11.43
N SER A 509 24.15 67.32 -12.48
CA SER A 509 25.47 66.79 -12.80
C SER A 509 26.56 67.36 -11.92
N VAL A 510 27.65 66.59 -11.81
CA VAL A 510 29.06 66.98 -11.60
C VAL A 510 29.59 66.99 -10.16
N GLY A 511 30.64 66.22 -9.96
CA GLY A 511 31.73 66.58 -9.07
C GLY A 511 32.10 65.56 -8.00
N GLY A 512 33.20 64.94 -8.23
CA GLY A 512 33.92 63.93 -7.51
C GLY A 512 34.20 64.15 -6.02
N VAL A 513 34.88 63.18 -5.54
CA VAL A 513 35.80 63.06 -4.41
C VAL A 513 35.40 62.09 -3.29
N ALA A 514 36.34 61.21 -3.15
CA ALA A 514 36.46 60.14 -2.16
C ALA A 514 36.19 60.56 -0.70
N GLY A 515 35.76 59.56 0.07
CA GLY A 515 35.99 59.65 1.48
C GLY A 515 35.14 58.78 2.41
N ARG A 516 35.77 57.75 2.95
CA ARG A 516 35.57 57.12 4.24
C ARG A 516 34.43 56.12 4.43
N VAL A 517 34.89 54.91 4.57
CA VAL A 517 34.21 53.76 5.22
C VAL A 517 34.01 54.11 6.70
N GLY A 518 32.77 54.13 7.13
CA GLY A 518 32.34 54.05 8.53
C GLY A 518 31.50 52.82 8.74
N ALA A 519 32.02 51.85 9.49
CA ALA A 519 31.27 50.72 9.89
C ALA A 519 30.22 51.11 10.94
N ASP A 520 28.95 50.87 10.64
CA ASP A 520 27.89 50.91 11.67
C ASP A 520 27.27 49.49 11.76
N GLN A 521 27.34 48.97 12.97
CA GLN A 521 26.75 47.69 13.36
C GLN A 521 25.27 47.90 13.71
N SER A 522 24.39 47.68 12.76
CA SER A 522 22.98 47.44 13.07
C SER A 522 22.34 46.61 11.94
N GLY A 523 21.87 45.42 12.28
CA GLY A 523 21.03 44.43 11.60
C GLY A 523 20.70 44.68 10.13
N GLY A 524 21.43 44.03 9.24
CA GLY A 524 21.23 44.13 7.80
C GLY A 524 19.91 43.48 7.33
N ALA A 525 18.97 44.33 6.88
CA ALA A 525 17.85 43.86 6.08
C ALA A 525 18.26 43.76 4.61
N VAL A 526 18.20 42.57 4.03
CA VAL A 526 18.46 42.35 2.59
C VAL A 526 17.26 42.89 1.82
N CYS A 527 17.43 43.96 1.07
CA CYS A 527 16.46 44.40 0.07
C CYS A 527 16.71 43.68 -1.24
N VAL A 528 15.78 42.80 -1.64
CA VAL A 528 15.78 42.23 -3.01
C VAL A 528 14.95 43.17 -3.89
N ALA A 529 15.61 43.85 -4.80
CA ALA A 529 14.95 44.63 -5.86
C ALA A 529 14.58 43.68 -7.00
N VAL A 530 13.31 43.47 -7.23
CA VAL A 530 12.80 42.82 -8.43
C VAL A 530 12.64 43.89 -9.51
N ALA A 531 13.52 43.87 -10.52
CA ALA A 531 13.39 44.72 -11.69
C ALA A 531 12.28 44.15 -12.60
N ASN A 532 11.16 44.84 -12.68
CA ASN A 532 10.14 44.60 -13.70
C ASN A 532 10.65 45.16 -15.04
N GLY A 533 11.12 44.25 -15.91
CA GLY A 533 11.40 44.58 -17.30
C GLY A 533 10.11 44.72 -18.09
N GLU A 534 9.63 45.92 -18.30
CA GLU A 534 8.66 46.20 -19.35
C GLU A 534 9.35 46.10 -20.72
N ARG A 535 8.98 45.10 -21.50
CA ARG A 535 9.21 45.13 -22.95
C ARG A 535 7.90 45.57 -23.63
N GLY A 536 7.89 46.79 -24.07
CA GLY A 536 6.94 47.26 -25.07
C GLY A 536 7.26 46.62 -26.42
N VAL A 537 6.29 46.01 -27.02
CA VAL A 537 6.27 45.73 -28.47
C VAL A 537 4.87 46.05 -28.97
N GLY A 538 4.81 47.13 -29.73
CA GLY A 538 3.70 47.37 -30.62
C GLY A 538 3.84 46.52 -31.87
N GLY A 539 2.73 46.08 -32.42
CA GLY A 539 2.67 45.36 -33.70
C GLY A 539 1.33 44.67 -33.90
N GLN A 540 0.37 45.45 -34.42
CA GLN A 540 -0.85 44.91 -35.04
C GLN A 540 -0.48 43.99 -36.21
N ARG A 541 -1.19 42.86 -36.36
CA ARG A 541 -1.77 42.37 -37.62
C ARG A 541 -2.86 41.35 -37.38
N SER A 542 -3.88 41.53 -38.18
CA SER A 542 -5.19 40.95 -38.43
C SER A 542 -5.27 39.43 -38.59
N VAL A 543 -6.32 38.89 -38.02
CA VAL A 543 -7.40 38.02 -38.56
C VAL A 543 -7.07 37.17 -39.80
N ASP A 544 -7.27 35.85 -39.69
CA ASP A 544 -8.22 35.12 -40.51
C ASP A 544 -8.51 33.68 -40.01
N HIS A 545 -9.78 33.32 -40.18
CA HIS A 545 -10.49 32.06 -39.96
C HIS A 545 -9.79 30.78 -40.51
N LEU A 546 -10.05 29.61 -39.88
CA LEU A 546 -10.92 28.55 -40.43
C LEU A 546 -10.83 27.25 -39.59
N ALA A 547 -11.99 26.89 -39.06
CA ALA A 547 -12.68 25.59 -39.20
C ALA A 547 -12.00 24.28 -38.74
N GLU A 548 -12.65 23.63 -37.80
CA GLU A 548 -12.79 22.16 -37.62
C GLU A 548 -13.28 21.46 -38.92
N PRO A 549 -13.31 20.11 -39.03
CA PRO A 549 -13.54 19.06 -38.01
C PRO A 549 -12.78 17.74 -38.29
N THR A 550 -12.65 16.87 -37.40
CA THR A 550 -13.31 15.57 -37.12
C THR A 550 -12.60 14.85 -35.97
#